data_89a4b5712a46155627baae9d6c7b5dd8
#
_entry.id   89a4b5712a46155627baae9d6c7b5dd8
#
_cell.length_a   1.000
_cell.length_b   1.000
_cell.length_c   1.000
_cell.angle_alpha   90.00
_cell.angle_beta   90.00
_cell.angle_gamma   90.00
#
_symmetry.space_group_name_H-M   'P 1'
#
loop_
_entity.id
_entity.type
_entity.pdbx_description
1 polymer ?
#
loop_
_entity_poly.entity_id
_entity_poly.type
_entity_poly.pdbx_seq_one_letter_code
_entity_poly.pdbx_strand_id
1 'polypeptide(L)'
;MQIITNQFQKELKKHGSDHFPFLVSYQRLSEYDSNSFLWHCHPEIEITYIKKGSMHYRVNNRSFHLKEGDIIFCNSNALHSGEMEDQEDCSYIPITFDSKLIYGFFQSTICTKYVDPVIQNLAVCAMHIDYSENWHTIFRDHMLKVISLDKEKPDFYELDISIHMQTMWKLLAEHFPLQAVSPASDLTEYERIRKILSYIEQNYMNRITLTDISENIHLCESESVSYTHLRAHETRG
;
A
#
# COMPACT_ATOMS: atom_id res chain seq x y z
N MET A 1 5.72 -9.91 -18.28
CA MET A 1 5.68 -8.47 -17.90
C MET A 1 6.12 -8.35 -16.46
N GLN A 2 6.79 -7.25 -16.03
CA GLN A 2 7.10 -7.01 -14.62
C GLN A 2 6.77 -5.56 -14.25
N ILE A 3 6.56 -5.32 -12.95
CA ILE A 3 6.40 -3.99 -12.40
C ILE A 3 7.75 -3.27 -12.51
N ILE A 4 7.75 -2.07 -13.06
CA ILE A 4 8.97 -1.27 -13.23
C ILE A 4 9.20 -0.47 -11.96
N THR A 5 10.33 -0.71 -11.31
CA THR A 5 10.72 -0.06 -10.07
C THR A 5 12.07 0.66 -10.20
N ASN A 6 12.33 1.61 -9.30
CA ASN A 6 13.67 2.16 -9.11
C ASN A 6 14.54 1.21 -8.23
N GLN A 7 15.78 1.62 -7.97
CA GLN A 7 16.73 0.87 -7.12
C GLN A 7 16.26 0.65 -5.66
N PHE A 8 15.22 1.36 -5.21
CA PHE A 8 14.61 1.23 -3.88
C PHE A 8 13.30 0.45 -3.90
N GLN A 9 13.03 -0.28 -5.00
CA GLN A 9 11.78 -1.02 -5.22
C GLN A 9 10.52 -0.14 -5.25
N LYS A 10 10.67 1.18 -5.41
CA LYS A 10 9.53 2.08 -5.60
C LYS A 10 9.02 1.97 -7.03
N GLU A 11 7.73 1.68 -7.20
CA GLU A 11 7.09 1.61 -8.51
C GLU A 11 7.14 2.96 -9.21
N LEU A 12 7.45 2.95 -10.52
CA LEU A 12 7.54 4.16 -11.34
C LEU A 12 6.22 4.51 -12.05
N LYS A 13 5.25 3.61 -12.02
CA LYS A 13 3.93 3.85 -12.61
C LYS A 13 3.19 4.90 -11.78
N LYS A 14 2.56 5.85 -12.45
CA LYS A 14 1.65 6.82 -11.81
C LYS A 14 0.26 6.19 -11.68
N HIS A 15 -0.30 6.22 -10.47
CA HIS A 15 -1.61 5.68 -10.17
C HIS A 15 -2.68 6.79 -10.20
N GLY A 16 -3.42 6.86 -11.31
CA GLY A 16 -4.41 7.90 -11.55
C GLY A 16 -3.84 9.21 -12.07
N SER A 17 -4.58 10.29 -11.91
CA SER A 17 -4.20 11.64 -12.34
C SER A 17 -4.14 12.60 -11.14
N ASP A 18 -3.55 13.80 -11.35
CA ASP A 18 -3.52 14.81 -10.29
C ASP A 18 -4.93 15.35 -9.93
N HIS A 19 -5.88 15.24 -10.87
CA HIS A 19 -7.28 15.65 -10.69
C HIS A 19 -8.14 14.55 -10.07
N PHE A 20 -7.79 13.28 -10.31
CA PHE A 20 -8.45 12.12 -9.72
C PHE A 20 -7.40 11.04 -9.45
N PRO A 21 -6.79 11.06 -8.26
CA PRO A 21 -5.67 10.17 -7.89
C PRO A 21 -6.18 8.78 -7.49
N PHE A 22 -6.72 8.06 -8.47
CA PHE A 22 -7.41 6.80 -8.33
C PHE A 22 -7.20 5.95 -9.58
N LEU A 23 -6.95 4.66 -9.40
CA LEU A 23 -6.78 3.71 -10.50
C LEU A 23 -7.33 2.34 -10.11
N VAL A 24 -8.16 1.76 -10.98
CA VAL A 24 -8.51 0.34 -10.97
C VAL A 24 -7.69 -0.38 -12.04
N SER A 25 -7.02 -1.45 -11.67
CA SER A 25 -6.27 -2.28 -12.62
C SER A 25 -6.85 -3.69 -12.66
N TYR A 26 -6.78 -4.33 -13.83
CA TYR A 26 -7.23 -5.71 -14.03
C TYR A 26 -6.01 -6.56 -14.36
N GLN A 27 -5.63 -7.45 -13.47
CA GLN A 27 -4.37 -8.16 -13.52
C GLN A 27 -4.57 -9.69 -13.46
N ARG A 28 -3.57 -10.41 -14.01
CA ARG A 28 -3.44 -11.86 -13.89
C ARG A 28 -2.00 -12.22 -13.58
N LEU A 29 -1.79 -13.16 -12.67
CA LEU A 29 -0.44 -13.60 -12.33
C LEU A 29 0.28 -14.27 -13.49
N SER A 30 -0.44 -14.97 -14.37
CA SER A 30 0.14 -15.57 -15.58
C SER A 30 0.71 -14.56 -16.58
N GLU A 31 0.39 -13.27 -16.48
CA GLU A 31 0.94 -12.21 -17.34
C GLU A 31 2.31 -11.72 -16.85
N TYR A 32 2.71 -12.08 -15.63
CA TYR A 32 4.00 -11.74 -15.06
C TYR A 32 5.03 -12.84 -15.28
N ASP A 33 6.30 -12.44 -15.38
CA ASP A 33 7.40 -13.38 -15.46
C ASP A 33 7.43 -14.24 -14.19
N SER A 34 7.60 -15.56 -14.35
CA SER A 34 7.54 -16.53 -13.24
C SER A 34 6.22 -16.55 -12.47
N ASN A 35 5.10 -16.11 -13.10
CA ASN A 35 3.77 -16.06 -12.49
C ASN A 35 3.73 -15.30 -11.14
N SER A 36 4.53 -14.25 -11.05
CA SER A 36 4.66 -13.45 -9.82
C SER A 36 5.01 -12.00 -10.14
N PHE A 37 4.43 -11.07 -9.41
CA PHE A 37 4.93 -9.70 -9.38
C PHE A 37 5.92 -9.52 -8.23
N LEU A 38 7.03 -8.86 -8.56
CA LEU A 38 8.15 -8.70 -7.65
C LEU A 38 7.85 -7.71 -6.54
N TRP A 39 8.68 -7.74 -5.50
CA TRP A 39 8.64 -6.79 -4.42
C TRP A 39 8.69 -5.35 -4.91
N HIS A 40 7.67 -4.57 -4.54
CA HIS A 40 7.58 -3.16 -4.85
C HIS A 40 6.80 -2.42 -3.76
N CYS A 41 6.91 -1.11 -3.75
CA CYS A 41 6.11 -0.23 -2.91
C CYS A 41 5.76 1.05 -3.67
N HIS A 42 4.71 1.70 -3.26
CA HIS A 42 4.26 3.00 -3.76
C HIS A 42 3.59 3.81 -2.64
N PRO A 43 3.52 5.15 -2.77
CA PRO A 43 2.97 6.02 -1.72
C PRO A 43 1.45 5.93 -1.59
N GLU A 44 0.78 5.42 -2.61
CA GLU A 44 -0.66 5.22 -2.60
C GLU A 44 -1.04 4.06 -1.67
N ILE A 45 -2.29 4.05 -1.25
CA ILE A 45 -2.94 2.92 -0.59
C ILE A 45 -3.42 1.97 -1.66
N GLU A 46 -3.30 0.66 -1.42
CA GLU A 46 -3.84 -0.37 -2.30
C GLU A 46 -4.86 -1.23 -1.58
N ILE A 47 -5.98 -1.51 -2.27
CA ILE A 47 -6.98 -2.49 -1.86
C ILE A 47 -7.15 -3.46 -3.02
N THR A 48 -6.75 -4.71 -2.82
CA THR A 48 -6.77 -5.73 -3.88
C THR A 48 -7.85 -6.77 -3.63
N TYR A 49 -8.71 -6.98 -4.62
CA TYR A 49 -9.77 -7.99 -4.64
C TYR A 49 -9.33 -9.19 -5.48
N ILE A 50 -9.46 -10.40 -4.92
CA ILE A 50 -9.21 -11.64 -5.65
C ILE A 50 -10.50 -12.03 -6.40
N LYS A 51 -10.45 -11.90 -7.73
CA LYS A 51 -11.60 -12.15 -8.60
C LYS A 51 -11.77 -13.64 -8.88
N LYS A 52 -10.66 -14.38 -9.04
CA LYS A 52 -10.65 -15.82 -9.32
C LYS A 52 -9.29 -16.41 -8.99
N GLY A 53 -9.27 -17.67 -8.53
CA GLY A 53 -8.06 -18.39 -8.16
C GLY A 53 -7.55 -18.00 -6.79
N SER A 54 -6.27 -18.24 -6.55
CA SER A 54 -5.59 -17.92 -5.29
C SER A 54 -4.19 -17.37 -5.52
N MET A 55 -3.68 -16.63 -4.53
CA MET A 55 -2.30 -16.17 -4.54
C MET A 55 -1.71 -16.15 -3.15
N HIS A 56 -0.42 -16.39 -3.07
CA HIS A 56 0.37 -16.09 -1.89
C HIS A 56 0.82 -14.64 -1.95
N TYR A 57 0.22 -13.79 -1.12
CA TYR A 57 0.48 -12.35 -1.07
C TYR A 57 1.33 -12.02 0.15
N ARG A 58 2.40 -11.27 -0.05
CA ARG A 58 3.32 -10.88 1.03
C ARG A 58 3.34 -9.36 1.19
N VAL A 59 3.30 -8.90 2.43
CA VAL A 59 3.44 -7.48 2.77
C VAL A 59 4.44 -7.35 3.92
N ASN A 60 5.58 -6.72 3.64
CA ASN A 60 6.71 -6.66 4.56
C ASN A 60 7.11 -8.06 5.04
N ASN A 61 7.04 -8.32 6.35
CA ASN A 61 7.32 -9.62 6.97
C ASN A 61 6.08 -10.51 7.19
N ARG A 62 4.92 -10.14 6.63
CA ARG A 62 3.67 -10.89 6.75
C ARG A 62 3.33 -11.61 5.45
N SER A 63 2.75 -12.79 5.57
CA SER A 63 2.27 -13.60 4.45
C SER A 63 0.78 -13.86 4.59
N PHE A 64 0.08 -13.82 3.46
CA PHE A 64 -1.35 -14.04 3.35
C PHE A 64 -1.62 -15.03 2.23
N HIS A 65 -2.49 -15.99 2.52
CA HIS A 65 -3.05 -16.88 1.53
C HIS A 65 -4.41 -16.31 1.12
N LEU A 66 -4.49 -15.76 -0.08
CA LEU A 66 -5.70 -15.11 -0.59
C LEU A 66 -6.37 -15.99 -1.61
N LYS A 67 -7.68 -16.14 -1.51
CA LYS A 67 -8.54 -16.94 -2.41
C LYS A 67 -9.64 -16.09 -3.01
N GLU A 68 -10.35 -16.62 -3.97
CA GLU A 68 -11.48 -15.96 -4.62
C GLU A 68 -12.46 -15.35 -3.61
N GLY A 69 -12.75 -14.07 -3.80
CA GLY A 69 -13.60 -13.27 -2.93
C GLY A 69 -12.87 -12.50 -1.83
N ASP A 70 -11.66 -12.88 -1.48
CA ASP A 70 -10.86 -12.18 -0.47
C ASP A 70 -10.43 -10.81 -0.95
N ILE A 71 -10.23 -9.93 0.03
CA ILE A 71 -9.69 -8.59 -0.17
C ILE A 71 -8.51 -8.41 0.77
N ILE A 72 -7.46 -7.74 0.29
CA ILE A 72 -6.37 -7.29 1.13
C ILE A 72 -6.20 -5.77 1.02
N PHE A 73 -6.15 -5.11 2.16
CA PHE A 73 -5.68 -3.74 2.29
C PHE A 73 -4.16 -3.75 2.47
N CYS A 74 -3.46 -2.96 1.67
CA CYS A 74 -2.03 -2.71 1.77
C CYS A 74 -1.81 -1.22 2.03
N ASN A 75 -1.11 -0.90 3.11
CA ASN A 75 -0.92 0.48 3.55
C ASN A 75 0.09 1.23 2.67
N SER A 76 0.04 2.55 2.67
CA SER A 76 0.98 3.43 1.97
C SER A 76 2.43 3.03 2.24
N ASN A 77 3.25 2.95 1.19
CA ASN A 77 4.66 2.58 1.22
C ASN A 77 4.97 1.20 1.83
N ALA A 78 3.99 0.33 2.01
CA ALA A 78 4.24 -1.04 2.42
C ALA A 78 4.83 -1.84 1.25
N LEU A 79 5.95 -2.52 1.49
CA LEU A 79 6.60 -3.36 0.49
C LEU A 79 5.78 -4.64 0.30
N HIS A 80 5.38 -4.95 -0.93
CA HIS A 80 4.52 -6.09 -1.19
C HIS A 80 4.88 -6.83 -2.49
N SER A 81 4.50 -8.10 -2.53
CA SER A 81 4.67 -8.99 -3.68
C SER A 81 3.57 -10.04 -3.70
N GLY A 82 3.33 -10.65 -4.87
CA GLY A 82 2.38 -11.74 -5.00
C GLY A 82 2.89 -12.80 -5.95
N GLU A 83 2.64 -14.05 -5.62
CA GLU A 83 3.01 -15.19 -6.44
C GLU A 83 1.83 -16.16 -6.58
N MET A 84 1.76 -16.83 -7.70
CA MET A 84 0.76 -17.85 -7.97
C MET A 84 0.90 -18.97 -6.95
N GLU A 85 -0.23 -19.37 -6.40
CA GLU A 85 -0.33 -20.55 -5.58
C GLU A 85 -0.90 -21.67 -6.44
N ASP A 86 -0.35 -22.85 -6.29
CA ASP A 86 -0.65 -23.99 -7.15
C ASP A 86 -0.41 -23.72 -8.65
N GLN A 87 -1.10 -24.43 -9.53
CA GLN A 87 -1.01 -24.28 -10.99
C GLN A 87 -2.21 -23.53 -11.59
N GLU A 88 -3.09 -22.98 -10.73
CA GLU A 88 -4.28 -22.26 -11.17
C GLU A 88 -4.01 -20.75 -11.24
N ASP A 89 -4.31 -20.15 -12.39
CA ASP A 89 -4.09 -18.71 -12.60
C ASP A 89 -4.97 -17.86 -11.67
N CYS A 90 -4.37 -16.86 -11.06
CA CYS A 90 -5.06 -15.90 -10.23
C CYS A 90 -5.33 -14.61 -10.99
N SER A 91 -6.61 -14.23 -11.10
CA SER A 91 -7.00 -12.90 -11.55
C SER A 91 -7.44 -12.03 -10.38
N TYR A 92 -6.93 -10.81 -10.33
CA TYR A 92 -7.14 -9.90 -9.22
C TYR A 92 -7.30 -8.44 -9.70
N ILE A 93 -7.90 -7.62 -8.86
CA ILE A 93 -8.24 -6.24 -9.19
C ILE A 93 -7.72 -5.34 -8.06
N PRO A 94 -6.52 -4.76 -8.21
CA PRO A 94 -6.03 -3.74 -7.31
C PRO A 94 -6.71 -2.39 -7.60
N ILE A 95 -7.11 -1.72 -6.53
CA ILE A 95 -7.53 -0.32 -6.48
C ILE A 95 -6.45 0.44 -5.75
N THR A 96 -5.71 1.29 -6.47
CA THR A 96 -4.67 2.15 -5.90
C THR A 96 -5.15 3.60 -5.88
N PHE A 97 -4.95 4.30 -4.75
CA PHE A 97 -5.41 5.68 -4.61
C PHE A 97 -4.57 6.48 -3.61
N ASP A 98 -4.40 7.77 -3.88
CA ASP A 98 -3.84 8.71 -2.90
C ASP A 98 -4.88 8.96 -1.80
N SER A 99 -4.43 8.96 -0.57
CA SER A 99 -5.28 9.22 0.61
C SER A 99 -6.01 10.58 0.57
N LYS A 100 -5.56 11.51 -0.27
CA LYS A 100 -6.27 12.77 -0.56
C LYS A 100 -7.70 12.56 -1.06
N LEU A 101 -7.96 11.44 -1.75
CA LEU A 101 -9.31 11.08 -2.18
C LEU A 101 -10.26 10.94 -0.98
N ILE A 102 -9.75 10.57 0.19
CA ILE A 102 -10.52 10.38 1.42
C ILE A 102 -10.63 11.70 2.21
N TYR A 103 -9.50 12.37 2.45
CA TYR A 103 -9.49 13.52 3.38
C TYR A 103 -9.67 14.88 2.71
N GLY A 104 -9.57 14.97 1.39
CA GLY A 104 -9.76 16.19 0.60
C GLY A 104 -8.59 17.17 0.69
N PHE A 105 -8.37 17.80 1.84
CA PHE A 105 -7.29 18.77 2.01
C PHE A 105 -6.45 18.50 3.27
N PHE A 106 -5.19 18.88 3.19
CA PHE A 106 -4.21 18.66 4.24
C PHE A 106 -4.64 19.31 5.57
N GLN A 107 -4.39 18.62 6.69
CA GLN A 107 -4.80 19.02 8.04
C GLN A 107 -6.31 19.15 8.27
N SER A 108 -7.14 18.64 7.38
CA SER A 108 -8.56 18.51 7.68
C SER A 108 -8.80 17.60 8.89
N THR A 109 -9.96 17.72 9.56
CA THR A 109 -10.33 16.80 10.64
C THR A 109 -10.35 15.34 10.15
N ILE A 110 -10.75 15.10 8.92
CA ILE A 110 -10.74 13.75 8.33
C ILE A 110 -9.30 13.26 8.20
N CYS A 111 -8.38 14.10 7.71
CA CYS A 111 -6.96 13.78 7.61
C CYS A 111 -6.39 13.37 8.96
N THR A 112 -6.41 14.29 9.91
CA THR A 112 -5.68 14.14 11.19
C THR A 112 -6.31 13.12 12.14
N LYS A 113 -7.62 12.93 12.09
CA LYS A 113 -8.32 12.05 13.02
C LYS A 113 -8.57 10.64 12.51
N TYR A 114 -8.76 10.46 11.19
CA TYR A 114 -9.22 9.20 10.63
C TYR A 114 -8.32 8.61 9.55
N VAL A 115 -7.43 9.41 8.95
CA VAL A 115 -6.54 8.94 7.87
C VAL A 115 -5.10 8.78 8.39
N ASP A 116 -4.52 9.82 8.97
CA ASP A 116 -3.16 9.78 9.49
C ASP A 116 -2.90 8.64 10.49
N PRO A 117 -3.81 8.35 11.46
CA PRO A 117 -3.59 7.24 12.40
C PRO A 117 -3.52 5.86 11.73
N VAL A 118 -4.17 5.68 10.58
CA VAL A 118 -4.12 4.44 9.80
C VAL A 118 -2.84 4.38 8.98
N ILE A 119 -2.58 5.40 8.15
CA ILE A 119 -1.42 5.38 7.25
C ILE A 119 -0.08 5.47 7.98
N GLN A 120 -0.04 6.10 9.14
CA GLN A 120 1.18 6.20 9.97
C GLN A 120 1.38 5.00 10.90
N ASN A 121 0.40 4.09 10.98
CA ASN A 121 0.54 2.90 11.80
C ASN A 121 1.37 1.82 11.09
N LEU A 122 2.64 1.79 11.39
CA LEU A 122 3.60 0.84 10.81
C LEU A 122 3.43 -0.59 11.32
N ALA A 123 2.76 -0.77 12.47
CA ALA A 123 2.45 -2.09 13.01
C ALA A 123 1.43 -2.85 12.15
N VAL A 124 0.60 -2.12 11.39
CA VAL A 124 -0.42 -2.70 10.53
C VAL A 124 -0.20 -2.26 9.10
N CYS A 125 0.72 -2.95 8.43
CA CYS A 125 1.02 -2.71 7.02
C CYS A 125 -0.04 -3.30 6.07
N ALA A 126 -0.81 -4.28 6.52
CA ALA A 126 -1.86 -4.94 5.74
C ALA A 126 -2.98 -5.47 6.62
N MET A 127 -4.19 -5.58 6.04
CA MET A 127 -5.36 -6.20 6.67
C MET A 127 -6.06 -7.11 5.67
N HIS A 128 -6.23 -8.38 6.03
CA HIS A 128 -7.02 -9.34 5.26
C HIS A 128 -8.49 -9.18 5.60
N ILE A 129 -9.32 -9.04 4.59
CA ILE A 129 -10.77 -8.87 4.67
C ILE A 129 -11.38 -10.07 3.92
N ASP A 130 -11.94 -10.99 4.66
CA ASP A 130 -12.57 -12.23 4.18
C ASP A 130 -14.08 -12.25 4.47
N TYR A 131 -14.66 -13.41 4.65
CA TYR A 131 -16.09 -13.57 4.98
C TYR A 131 -16.38 -13.78 6.47
N SER A 132 -15.37 -13.63 7.34
CA SER A 132 -15.49 -13.98 8.76
C SER A 132 -16.35 -13.01 9.56
N GLU A 133 -16.48 -11.75 9.10
CA GLU A 133 -17.22 -10.70 9.79
C GLU A 133 -18.24 -10.01 8.88
N ASN A 134 -19.34 -9.50 9.47
CA ASN A 134 -20.40 -8.85 8.71
C ASN A 134 -19.93 -7.63 7.93
N TRP A 135 -19.03 -6.83 8.49
CA TRP A 135 -18.53 -5.63 7.83
C TRP A 135 -17.66 -5.96 6.60
N HIS A 136 -17.05 -7.16 6.54
CA HIS A 136 -16.32 -7.65 5.36
C HIS A 136 -17.24 -7.75 4.13
N THR A 137 -18.46 -8.24 4.32
CA THR A 137 -19.45 -8.32 3.24
C THR A 137 -19.82 -6.92 2.74
N ILE A 138 -20.10 -5.99 3.66
CA ILE A 138 -20.45 -4.60 3.32
C ILE A 138 -19.27 -3.92 2.58
N PHE A 139 -18.05 -4.10 3.08
CA PHE A 139 -16.84 -3.57 2.45
C PHE A 139 -16.68 -4.06 1.01
N ARG A 140 -16.85 -5.37 0.80
CA ARG A 140 -16.77 -5.99 -0.52
C ARG A 140 -17.86 -5.47 -1.47
N ASP A 141 -19.09 -5.30 -1.01
CA ASP A 141 -20.17 -4.78 -1.84
C ASP A 141 -19.87 -3.37 -2.35
N HIS A 142 -19.30 -2.51 -1.50
CA HIS A 142 -18.81 -1.20 -1.91
C HIS A 142 -17.64 -1.30 -2.90
N MET A 143 -16.68 -2.20 -2.67
CA MET A 143 -15.56 -2.42 -3.58
C MET A 143 -16.01 -2.89 -4.96
N LEU A 144 -16.93 -3.84 -5.04
CA LEU A 144 -17.49 -4.32 -6.31
C LEU A 144 -18.25 -3.20 -7.03
N LYS A 145 -18.93 -2.32 -6.28
CA LYS A 145 -19.59 -1.15 -6.86
C LYS A 145 -18.58 -0.15 -7.44
N VAL A 146 -17.48 0.11 -6.75
CA VAL A 146 -16.38 0.94 -7.26
C VAL A 146 -15.81 0.38 -8.56
N ILE A 147 -15.56 -0.93 -8.61
CA ILE A 147 -15.05 -1.63 -9.81
C ILE A 147 -16.05 -1.49 -10.99
N SER A 148 -17.35 -1.64 -10.74
CA SER A 148 -18.39 -1.46 -11.76
C SER A 148 -18.44 -0.03 -12.26
N LEU A 149 -18.42 0.96 -11.37
CA LEU A 149 -18.44 2.40 -11.70
C LEU A 149 -17.23 2.80 -12.54
N ASP A 150 -16.02 2.35 -12.18
CA ASP A 150 -14.81 2.63 -12.98
C ASP A 150 -14.88 2.01 -14.38
N LYS A 151 -15.46 0.83 -14.51
CA LYS A 151 -15.62 0.12 -15.79
C LYS A 151 -16.66 0.78 -16.71
N GLU A 152 -17.81 1.14 -16.15
CA GLU A 152 -18.99 1.61 -16.90
C GLU A 152 -18.97 3.12 -17.14
N LYS A 153 -18.34 3.87 -16.22
CA LYS A 153 -18.20 5.34 -16.23
C LYS A 153 -19.50 6.09 -16.54
N PRO A 154 -20.60 5.82 -15.80
CA PRO A 154 -21.83 6.60 -15.95
C PRO A 154 -21.62 8.05 -15.52
N ASP A 155 -22.59 8.92 -15.80
CA ASP A 155 -22.56 10.29 -15.29
C ASP A 155 -22.34 10.31 -13.77
N PHE A 156 -21.48 11.20 -13.25
CA PHE A 156 -21.11 11.35 -11.85
C PHE A 156 -20.30 10.18 -11.24
N TYR A 157 -19.74 9.27 -12.04
CA TYR A 157 -19.04 8.07 -11.53
C TYR A 157 -17.88 8.40 -10.59
N GLU A 158 -17.14 9.51 -10.81
CA GLU A 158 -16.06 9.92 -9.89
C GLU A 158 -16.60 10.30 -8.51
N LEU A 159 -17.75 10.97 -8.47
CA LEU A 159 -18.41 11.32 -7.21
C LEU A 159 -18.92 10.07 -6.48
N ASP A 160 -19.57 9.16 -7.22
CA ASP A 160 -20.05 7.89 -6.67
C ASP A 160 -18.89 7.03 -6.17
N ILE A 161 -17.77 6.92 -6.92
CA ILE A 161 -16.55 6.27 -6.47
C ILE A 161 -16.07 6.89 -5.14
N SER A 162 -16.01 8.22 -5.06
CA SER A 162 -15.55 8.92 -3.85
C SER A 162 -16.44 8.60 -2.64
N ILE A 163 -17.76 8.54 -2.81
CA ILE A 163 -18.70 8.17 -1.75
C ILE A 163 -18.46 6.73 -1.27
N HIS A 164 -18.31 5.78 -2.19
CA HIS A 164 -18.03 4.39 -1.85
C HIS A 164 -16.66 4.21 -1.20
N MET A 165 -15.63 4.89 -1.69
CA MET A 165 -14.28 4.86 -1.11
C MET A 165 -14.26 5.42 0.32
N GLN A 166 -14.98 6.53 0.58
CA GLN A 166 -15.11 7.07 1.94
C GLN A 166 -15.84 6.11 2.88
N THR A 167 -16.86 5.40 2.37
CA THR A 167 -17.58 4.37 3.17
C THR A 167 -16.67 3.19 3.49
N MET A 168 -15.90 2.70 2.50
CA MET A 168 -14.91 1.64 2.71
C MET A 168 -13.84 2.08 3.71
N TRP A 169 -13.34 3.32 3.58
CA TRP A 169 -12.37 3.87 4.52
C TRP A 169 -12.91 3.94 5.95
N LYS A 170 -14.15 4.37 6.11
CA LYS A 170 -14.81 4.42 7.44
C LYS A 170 -14.86 3.02 8.07
N LEU A 171 -15.32 2.01 7.32
CA LEU A 171 -15.36 0.63 7.79
C LEU A 171 -13.97 0.12 8.17
N LEU A 172 -12.95 0.40 7.34
CA LEU A 172 -11.58 0.02 7.62
C LEU A 172 -11.07 0.70 8.90
N ALA A 173 -11.25 2.00 9.05
CA ALA A 173 -10.78 2.76 10.21
C ALA A 173 -11.47 2.35 11.52
N GLU A 174 -12.74 1.96 11.47
CA GLU A 174 -13.50 1.47 12.63
C GLU A 174 -12.95 0.12 13.14
N HIS A 175 -12.43 -0.73 12.25
CA HIS A 175 -11.94 -2.06 12.57
C HIS A 175 -10.40 -2.15 12.55
N PHE A 176 -9.72 -1.04 12.23
CA PHE A 176 -8.27 -1.01 12.15
C PHE A 176 -7.66 -1.13 13.55
N PRO A 177 -6.71 -2.05 13.79
CA PRO A 177 -6.14 -2.28 15.11
C PRO A 177 -5.13 -1.18 15.47
N LEU A 178 -5.60 0.03 15.76
CA LEU A 178 -4.77 1.20 16.09
C LEU A 178 -3.85 0.98 17.30
N GLN A 179 -4.19 0.02 18.17
CA GLN A 179 -3.39 -0.32 19.37
C GLN A 179 -2.43 -1.49 19.13
N ALA A 180 -2.36 -2.03 17.91
CA ALA A 180 -1.40 -3.07 17.60
C ALA A 180 0.02 -2.50 17.76
N VAL A 181 0.76 -3.04 18.72
CA VAL A 181 2.16 -2.69 18.97
C VAL A 181 3.01 -3.76 18.30
N SER A 182 3.81 -3.37 17.31
CA SER A 182 4.91 -4.23 16.84
C SER A 182 5.96 -4.37 17.95
N PRO A 183 6.76 -5.44 17.96
CA PRO A 183 7.96 -5.46 18.79
C PRO A 183 8.74 -4.16 18.60
N ALA A 184 9.16 -3.53 19.67
CA ALA A 184 9.74 -2.19 19.65
C ALA A 184 10.96 -2.05 18.70
N SER A 185 11.68 -3.16 18.45
CA SER A 185 12.81 -3.22 17.51
C SER A 185 12.39 -3.00 16.06
N ASP A 186 11.32 -3.66 15.61
CA ASP A 186 10.87 -3.63 14.21
C ASP A 186 10.22 -2.29 13.87
N LEU A 187 9.47 -1.71 14.83
CA LEU A 187 8.88 -0.37 14.70
C LEU A 187 9.95 0.70 14.57
N THR A 188 11.00 0.64 15.39
CA THR A 188 12.05 1.65 15.40
C THR A 188 12.81 1.67 14.07
N GLU A 189 13.12 0.51 13.52
CA GLU A 189 13.83 0.39 12.24
C GLU A 189 12.97 0.88 11.06
N TYR A 190 11.71 0.48 11.03
CA TYR A 190 10.76 0.88 9.99
C TYR A 190 10.45 2.38 10.01
N GLU A 191 10.22 2.94 11.21
CA GLU A 191 10.03 4.39 11.40
C GLU A 191 11.25 5.19 10.94
N ARG A 192 12.45 4.68 11.21
CA ARG A 192 13.71 5.30 10.78
C ARG A 192 13.81 5.32 9.25
N ILE A 193 13.59 4.18 8.58
CA ILE A 193 13.62 4.08 7.12
C ILE A 193 12.59 5.03 6.50
N ARG A 194 11.39 5.07 7.04
CA ARG A 194 10.32 5.94 6.54
C ARG A 194 10.63 7.43 6.70
N LYS A 195 11.19 7.83 7.85
CA LYS A 195 11.66 9.20 8.07
C LYS A 195 12.77 9.57 7.08
N ILE A 196 13.72 8.67 6.84
CA ILE A 196 14.77 8.84 5.84
C ILE A 196 14.17 9.07 4.45
N LEU A 197 13.26 8.19 4.02
CA LEU A 197 12.62 8.30 2.71
C LEU A 197 11.81 9.58 2.58
N SER A 198 11.01 9.93 3.59
CA SER A 198 10.23 11.17 3.62
C SER A 198 11.12 12.41 3.55
N TYR A 199 12.23 12.43 4.29
CA TYR A 199 13.19 13.53 4.24
C TYR A 199 13.81 13.68 2.84
N ILE A 200 14.21 12.57 2.23
CA ILE A 200 14.74 12.55 0.86
C ILE A 200 13.70 13.06 -0.14
N GLU A 201 12.46 12.58 -0.05
CA GLU A 201 11.37 13.01 -0.95
C GLU A 201 11.04 14.50 -0.83
N GLN A 202 11.14 15.06 0.36
CA GLN A 202 10.90 16.51 0.58
C GLN A 202 12.06 17.39 0.15
N ASN A 203 13.29 16.85 0.09
CA ASN A 203 14.51 17.62 -0.13
C ASN A 203 15.31 17.20 -1.36
N TYR A 204 14.79 16.29 -2.22
CA TYR A 204 15.54 15.73 -3.36
C TYR A 204 16.02 16.79 -4.37
N MET A 205 15.41 17.97 -4.41
CA MET A 205 15.85 19.12 -5.24
C MET A 205 17.09 19.82 -4.67
N ASN A 206 17.45 19.56 -3.42
CA ASN A 206 18.58 20.14 -2.73
C ASN A 206 19.72 19.11 -2.59
N ARG A 207 20.93 19.59 -2.30
CA ARG A 207 22.01 18.68 -1.95
C ARG A 207 21.74 18.11 -0.55
N ILE A 208 21.48 16.80 -0.48
CA ILE A 208 21.25 16.08 0.77
C ILE A 208 22.55 15.38 1.18
N THR A 209 22.96 15.52 2.44
CA THR A 209 24.10 14.82 3.04
C THR A 209 23.63 13.78 4.05
N LEU A 210 24.50 12.82 4.40
CA LEU A 210 24.22 11.86 5.47
C LEU A 210 24.00 12.54 6.82
N THR A 211 24.69 13.65 7.06
CA THR A 211 24.54 14.47 8.27
C THR A 211 23.12 15.04 8.35
N ASP A 212 22.61 15.61 7.25
CA ASP A 212 21.25 16.16 7.20
C ASP A 212 20.19 15.09 7.51
N ILE A 213 20.40 13.88 6.98
CA ILE A 213 19.52 12.74 7.26
C ILE A 213 19.60 12.34 8.73
N SER A 214 20.83 12.17 9.26
CA SER A 214 21.04 11.71 10.64
C SER A 214 20.48 12.67 11.68
N GLU A 215 20.64 13.97 11.47
CA GLU A 215 20.07 15.02 12.32
C GLU A 215 18.53 14.99 12.32
N ASN A 216 17.93 14.80 11.14
CA ASN A 216 16.45 14.77 11.01
C ASN A 216 15.82 13.57 11.73
N ILE A 217 16.49 12.43 11.74
CA ILE A 217 15.98 11.20 12.37
C ILE A 217 16.54 10.94 13.77
N HIS A 218 17.34 11.86 14.29
CA HIS A 218 18.00 11.75 15.61
C HIS A 218 18.86 10.48 15.78
N LEU A 219 19.60 10.11 14.74
CA LEU A 219 20.58 9.02 14.76
C LEU A 219 22.00 9.59 14.65
N CYS A 220 22.98 8.82 15.16
CA CYS A 220 24.37 9.16 14.86
C CYS A 220 24.74 8.76 13.42
N GLU A 221 25.72 9.47 12.82
CA GLU A 221 26.15 9.22 11.42
C GLU A 221 26.59 7.76 11.18
N SER A 222 27.22 7.11 12.16
CA SER A 222 27.66 5.72 12.07
C SER A 222 26.50 4.72 11.94
N GLU A 223 25.35 4.99 12.53
CA GLU A 223 24.15 4.18 12.36
C GLU A 223 23.53 4.36 10.97
N SER A 224 23.54 5.60 10.45
CA SER A 224 23.04 5.89 9.09
C SER A 224 23.87 5.19 8.00
N VAL A 225 25.18 5.08 8.18
CA VAL A 225 26.08 4.33 7.28
C VAL A 225 25.80 2.83 7.33
N SER A 226 25.49 2.27 8.50
CA SER A 226 25.16 0.84 8.67
C SER A 226 23.93 0.46 7.87
N TYR A 227 22.88 1.29 7.86
CA TYR A 227 21.66 1.03 7.08
C TYR A 227 21.87 1.09 5.56
N THR A 228 22.78 1.93 5.09
CA THR A 228 23.12 1.97 3.66
C THR A 228 23.98 0.79 3.23
N HIS A 229 24.83 0.26 4.11
CA HIS A 229 25.71 -0.88 3.81
C HIS A 229 25.03 -2.25 3.91
N LEU A 230 24.08 -2.45 4.82
CA LEU A 230 23.33 -3.71 4.94
C LEU A 230 22.58 -4.07 3.66
N ARG A 231 22.01 -3.10 2.95
CA ARG A 231 21.36 -3.34 1.64
C ARG A 231 22.31 -3.51 0.46
N ALA A 232 23.54 -2.98 0.53
CA ALA A 232 24.52 -3.16 -0.55
C ALA A 232 25.11 -4.60 -0.60
N HIS A 233 25.01 -5.36 0.49
CA HIS A 233 25.49 -6.75 0.56
C HIS A 233 24.43 -7.78 0.16
N GLU A 234 23.14 -7.49 0.28
CA GLU A 234 22.07 -8.40 -0.12
C GLU A 234 21.83 -8.45 -1.64
N THR A 235 22.40 -7.49 -2.40
CA THR A 235 22.32 -7.46 -3.89
C THR A 235 23.46 -8.14 -4.61
N ARG A 236 24.36 -8.86 -3.89
CA ARG A 236 25.48 -9.62 -4.46
C ARG A 236 25.46 -11.07 -3.94
N GLY A 237 24.40 -11.79 -4.22
CA GLY A 237 24.29 -13.22 -4.01
C GLY A 237 23.58 -13.86 -5.18
#